data_5eee0fcd2487b1f99c86549a5f58313a
#
_entry.id   5eee0fcd2487b1f99c86549a5f58313a
#
_cell.length_a   1.000
_cell.length_b   1.000
_cell.length_c   1.000
_cell.angle_alpha   90.00
_cell.angle_beta   90.00
_cell.angle_gamma   90.00
#
_symmetry.space_group_name_H-M   'P 1'
#
loop_
_entity.id
_entity.type
_entity.pdbx_description
1 polymer ?
#
loop_
_entity_poly.entity_id
_entity_poly.type
_entity_poly.pdbx_seq_one_letter_code
_entity_poly.pdbx_strand_id
1 'polypeptide(L)'
;MKLILNDEPLEQPTARFGECPICMVRMPSSTHGRIFYGCCGKMVCGGCSHSPVYDHLGNKSVDKCPFCRSLHPTTDEALFEMKKKQAKVNNAYAVYSLGLAYLYGRDGLRRSRKLAMKLWHRSGDLGCADAYLEIGFQYGSFRYRDKVKSLHYIAKAAELGHEEARYFLGKWEMMNGNTDEAIKHLTIAATNGEPRSLTLVQELYQYGLATKDEYTKLLRSYQEYVTEIKSAQRDEAAVITGCPYY
;
A
#
# COMPACT_ATOMS: atom_id res chain seq x y z
N MET A 1 19.80 -14.54 14.08
CA MET A 1 20.12 -13.12 13.93
C MET A 1 18.88 -12.36 14.33
N LYS A 2 18.81 -11.82 15.58
CA LYS A 2 17.70 -10.97 16.00
C LYS A 2 17.74 -9.72 15.13
N LEU A 3 16.69 -9.47 14.37
CA LEU A 3 16.40 -8.12 13.91
C LEU A 3 16.22 -7.27 15.16
N ILE A 4 17.13 -6.33 15.41
CA ILE A 4 16.92 -5.28 16.38
C ILE A 4 15.93 -4.31 15.74
N LEU A 5 14.66 -4.70 15.74
CA LEU A 5 13.58 -3.74 15.72
C LEU A 5 13.67 -3.10 17.11
N ASN A 6 13.85 -1.79 17.17
CA ASN A 6 13.92 -1.06 18.42
C ASN A 6 12.89 -1.60 19.40
N ASP A 7 13.29 -1.90 20.65
CA ASP A 7 12.43 -2.43 21.73
C ASP A 7 11.34 -1.41 22.16
N GLU A 8 11.03 -0.43 21.34
CA GLU A 8 9.88 0.45 21.55
C GLU A 8 8.59 -0.35 21.37
N PRO A 9 7.59 -0.16 22.26
CA PRO A 9 6.30 -0.81 22.12
C PRO A 9 5.81 -0.56 20.70
N LEU A 10 5.39 -1.63 20.00
CA LEU A 10 4.85 -1.57 18.65
C LEU A 10 3.62 -0.66 18.65
N GLU A 11 3.85 0.66 18.62
CA GLU A 11 2.77 1.63 18.46
C GLU A 11 2.04 1.29 17.18
N GLN A 12 0.72 1.29 17.27
CA GLN A 12 -0.11 1.09 16.07
C GLN A 12 0.18 2.27 15.14
N PRO A 13 0.81 2.05 13.99
CA PRO A 13 1.03 3.15 13.06
C PRO A 13 -0.32 3.70 12.65
N THR A 14 -0.43 5.01 12.63
CA THR A 14 -1.56 5.74 12.05
C THR A 14 -1.85 5.22 10.64
N ALA A 15 -3.12 5.21 10.24
CA ALA A 15 -3.52 4.74 8.92
C ALA A 15 -2.63 5.35 7.82
N ARG A 16 -1.92 4.50 7.07
CA ARG A 16 -0.87 4.87 6.09
C ARG A 16 -1.27 5.93 5.08
N PHE A 17 -2.54 5.97 4.69
CA PHE A 17 -3.05 6.89 3.66
C PHE A 17 -4.04 7.93 4.20
N GLY A 18 -4.36 7.90 5.49
CA GLY A 18 -5.38 8.78 6.06
C GLY A 18 -6.76 8.59 5.41
N GLU A 19 -7.43 9.69 5.12
CA GLU A 19 -8.77 9.71 4.53
C GLU A 19 -8.75 10.12 3.05
N CYS A 20 -9.72 9.65 2.29
CA CYS A 20 -9.94 10.09 0.92
C CYS A 20 -10.30 11.59 0.91
N PRO A 21 -9.61 12.43 0.11
CA PRO A 21 -9.85 13.87 0.13
C PRO A 21 -11.20 14.31 -0.48
N ILE A 22 -12.02 13.37 -0.94
CA ILE A 22 -13.34 13.63 -1.52
C ILE A 22 -14.45 13.17 -0.58
N CYS A 23 -14.45 11.91 -0.13
CA CYS A 23 -15.52 11.37 0.72
C CYS A 23 -15.18 11.35 2.21
N MET A 24 -13.96 11.72 2.60
CA MET A 24 -13.47 11.77 3.99
C MET A 24 -13.57 10.43 4.73
N VAL A 25 -13.69 9.33 4.01
CA VAL A 25 -13.68 7.97 4.57
C VAL A 25 -12.25 7.43 4.53
N ARG A 26 -11.83 6.68 5.57
CA ARG A 26 -10.51 6.05 5.65
C ARG A 26 -10.14 5.36 4.34
N MET A 27 -8.92 5.59 3.86
CA MET A 27 -8.43 4.99 2.62
C MET A 27 -8.19 3.49 2.79
N PRO A 28 -8.59 2.66 1.81
CA PRO A 28 -8.19 1.25 1.79
C PRO A 28 -6.68 1.10 1.69
N SER A 29 -6.12 0.11 2.35
CA SER A 29 -4.72 -0.27 2.21
C SER A 29 -4.43 -0.95 0.87
N SER A 30 -5.38 -1.71 0.35
CA SER A 30 -5.30 -2.38 -0.96
C SER A 30 -5.01 -1.39 -2.09
N THR A 31 -4.08 -1.77 -2.97
CA THR A 31 -3.75 -0.99 -4.18
C THR A 31 -4.93 -0.85 -5.14
N HIS A 32 -5.85 -1.81 -5.15
CA HIS A 32 -7.07 -1.77 -5.98
C HIS A 32 -8.11 -0.78 -5.45
N GLY A 33 -8.05 -0.47 -4.15
CA GLY A 33 -9.00 0.44 -3.49
C GLY A 33 -8.63 1.92 -3.59
N ARG A 34 -7.49 2.28 -4.23
CA ARG A 34 -7.00 3.65 -4.32
C ARG A 34 -6.31 3.96 -5.63
N ILE A 35 -6.44 5.20 -6.10
CA ILE A 35 -5.88 5.66 -7.37
C ILE A 35 -5.11 6.95 -7.16
N PHE A 36 -3.87 6.97 -7.65
CA PHE A 36 -3.02 8.16 -7.64
C PHE A 36 -3.25 9.02 -8.88
N TYR A 37 -3.57 10.28 -8.66
CA TYR A 37 -3.77 11.27 -9.71
C TYR A 37 -2.55 12.18 -9.86
N GLY A 38 -1.74 11.94 -10.87
CA GLY A 38 -0.52 12.71 -11.14
C GLY A 38 -0.74 14.20 -11.46
N CYS A 39 -1.94 14.59 -11.89
CA CYS A 39 -2.27 16.01 -12.18
C CYS A 39 -2.22 16.89 -10.93
N CYS A 40 -2.70 16.40 -9.80
CA CYS A 40 -2.76 17.14 -8.53
C CYS A 40 -1.94 16.47 -7.40
N GLY A 41 -1.35 15.32 -7.63
CA GLY A 41 -0.57 14.58 -6.64
C GLY A 41 -1.40 13.97 -5.50
N LYS A 42 -2.72 13.82 -5.68
CA LYS A 42 -3.62 13.28 -4.66
C LYS A 42 -3.90 11.79 -4.89
N MET A 43 -4.03 11.06 -3.78
CA MET A 43 -4.59 9.72 -3.75
C MET A 43 -6.09 9.83 -3.51
N VAL A 44 -6.90 9.11 -4.27
CA VAL A 44 -8.37 9.09 -4.17
C VAL A 44 -8.83 7.65 -4.08
N CYS A 45 -9.89 7.36 -3.30
CA CYS A 45 -10.42 6.01 -3.21
C CYS A 45 -11.12 5.57 -4.50
N GLY A 46 -11.20 4.26 -4.72
CA GLY A 46 -11.84 3.66 -5.89
C GLY A 46 -13.28 4.13 -6.10
N GLY A 47 -14.09 4.22 -5.04
CA GLY A 47 -15.45 4.73 -5.11
C GLY A 47 -15.54 6.14 -5.68
N CYS A 48 -14.75 7.08 -5.14
CA CYS A 48 -14.72 8.45 -5.66
C CYS A 48 -14.10 8.57 -7.05
N SER A 49 -13.18 7.67 -7.40
CA SER A 49 -12.59 7.61 -8.74
C SER A 49 -13.57 7.16 -9.82
N HIS A 50 -14.46 6.22 -9.48
CA HIS A 50 -15.48 5.68 -10.40
C HIS A 50 -16.81 6.46 -10.36
N SER A 51 -17.00 7.30 -9.34
CA SER A 51 -18.16 8.20 -9.30
C SER A 51 -18.16 9.13 -10.50
N PRO A 52 -19.32 9.29 -11.18
CA PRO A 52 -19.38 10.16 -12.34
C PRO A 52 -19.04 11.61 -11.98
N VAL A 53 -18.09 12.19 -12.70
CA VAL A 53 -17.80 13.63 -12.65
C VAL A 53 -18.68 14.31 -13.67
N TYR A 54 -19.57 15.21 -13.21
CA TYR A 54 -20.45 15.99 -14.09
C TYR A 54 -19.83 17.36 -14.35
N ASP A 55 -19.99 17.86 -15.57
CA ASP A 55 -19.68 19.24 -15.91
C ASP A 55 -20.80 20.21 -15.42
N HIS A 56 -20.62 21.51 -15.64
CA HIS A 56 -21.61 22.54 -15.26
C HIS A 56 -22.95 22.43 -16.04
N LEU A 57 -22.99 21.64 -17.11
CA LEU A 57 -24.21 21.36 -17.89
C LEU A 57 -24.86 20.03 -17.51
N GLY A 58 -24.29 19.30 -16.53
CA GLY A 58 -24.79 18.01 -16.09
C GLY A 58 -24.37 16.83 -16.98
N ASN A 59 -23.41 17.02 -17.93
CA ASN A 59 -22.92 15.92 -18.75
C ASN A 59 -21.86 15.13 -17.99
N LYS A 60 -21.92 13.80 -18.08
CA LYS A 60 -20.95 12.88 -17.47
C LYS A 60 -19.60 13.03 -18.16
N SER A 61 -18.55 13.36 -17.40
CA SER A 61 -17.17 13.40 -17.87
C SER A 61 -16.38 12.27 -17.23
N VAL A 62 -15.95 11.29 -18.03
CA VAL A 62 -15.14 10.15 -17.58
C VAL A 62 -13.64 10.42 -17.61
N ASP A 63 -13.21 11.49 -18.31
CA ASP A 63 -11.80 11.76 -18.59
C ASP A 63 -11.19 12.82 -17.67
N LYS A 64 -11.87 13.19 -16.58
CA LYS A 64 -11.39 14.21 -15.65
C LYS A 64 -11.03 13.63 -14.29
N CYS A 65 -9.97 14.20 -13.72
CA CYS A 65 -9.63 13.91 -12.33
C CYS A 65 -10.80 14.30 -11.41
N PRO A 66 -11.29 13.40 -10.54
CA PRO A 66 -12.42 13.70 -9.66
C PRO A 66 -12.12 14.79 -8.63
N PHE A 67 -10.82 15.04 -8.35
CA PHE A 67 -10.38 16.07 -7.39
C PHE A 67 -10.14 17.43 -8.04
N CYS A 68 -9.22 17.52 -9.01
CA CYS A 68 -8.83 18.80 -9.61
C CYS A 68 -9.48 19.12 -10.96
N ARG A 69 -10.30 18.21 -11.49
CA ARG A 69 -11.03 18.37 -12.77
C ARG A 69 -10.16 18.46 -14.02
N SER A 70 -8.84 18.34 -13.91
CA SER A 70 -7.95 18.30 -15.06
C SER A 70 -8.21 17.05 -15.91
N LEU A 71 -8.08 17.19 -17.22
CA LEU A 71 -8.17 16.07 -18.16
C LEU A 71 -7.06 15.05 -17.90
N HIS A 72 -7.37 13.78 -18.07
CA HIS A 72 -6.37 12.71 -18.04
C HIS A 72 -5.52 12.78 -19.31
N PRO A 73 -4.20 12.59 -19.18
CA PRO A 73 -3.32 12.48 -20.34
C PRO A 73 -3.63 11.20 -21.11
N THR A 74 -3.59 11.29 -22.42
CA THR A 74 -3.87 10.18 -23.33
C THR A 74 -2.60 9.54 -23.90
N THR A 75 -1.42 10.15 -23.69
CA THR A 75 -0.14 9.64 -24.19
C THR A 75 0.81 9.29 -23.05
N ASP A 76 1.69 8.33 -23.29
CA ASP A 76 2.70 7.89 -22.33
C ASP A 76 3.66 9.03 -21.92
N GLU A 77 4.03 9.87 -22.89
CA GLU A 77 4.90 11.03 -22.66
C GLU A 77 4.23 12.05 -21.72
N ALA A 78 2.94 12.31 -21.91
CA ALA A 78 2.19 13.24 -21.06
C ALA A 78 2.01 12.66 -19.64
N LEU A 79 1.78 11.34 -19.50
CA LEU A 79 1.77 10.64 -18.21
C LEU A 79 3.11 10.75 -17.49
N PHE A 80 4.21 10.55 -18.21
CA PHE A 80 5.55 10.68 -17.66
C PHE A 80 5.84 12.10 -17.16
N GLU A 81 5.59 13.12 -17.98
CA GLU A 81 5.83 14.51 -17.60
C GLU A 81 4.96 14.96 -16.42
N MET A 82 3.72 14.47 -16.34
CA MET A 82 2.85 14.70 -15.19
C MET A 82 3.42 14.11 -13.90
N LYS A 83 3.84 12.84 -13.90
CA LYS A 83 4.50 12.20 -12.74
C LYS A 83 5.80 12.93 -12.37
N LYS A 84 6.59 13.30 -13.35
CA LYS A 84 7.85 14.04 -13.18
C LYS A 84 7.63 15.43 -12.57
N LYS A 85 6.57 16.15 -12.95
CA LYS A 85 6.19 17.43 -12.32
C LYS A 85 5.91 17.26 -10.82
N GLN A 86 5.14 16.24 -10.43
CA GLN A 86 4.86 15.95 -9.03
C GLN A 86 6.13 15.47 -8.27
N ALA A 87 7.00 14.71 -8.91
CA ALA A 87 8.25 14.27 -8.31
C ALA A 87 9.24 15.44 -8.06
N LYS A 88 9.19 16.52 -8.86
CA LYS A 88 9.98 17.74 -8.64
C LYS A 88 9.58 18.47 -7.35
N VAL A 89 8.31 18.43 -6.97
CA VAL A 89 7.81 19.02 -5.71
C VAL A 89 7.84 18.01 -4.55
N ASN A 90 8.67 16.96 -4.66
CA ASN A 90 8.88 15.93 -3.63
C ASN A 90 7.60 15.17 -3.24
N ASN A 91 6.63 15.01 -4.15
CA ASN A 91 5.54 14.09 -3.89
C ASN A 91 6.08 12.65 -3.86
N ALA A 92 6.08 12.04 -2.68
CA ALA A 92 6.69 10.74 -2.44
C ALA A 92 6.12 9.64 -3.35
N TYR A 93 4.79 9.60 -3.52
CA TYR A 93 4.14 8.58 -4.35
C TYR A 93 4.40 8.79 -5.85
N ALA A 94 4.55 10.03 -6.31
CA ALA A 94 4.95 10.32 -7.69
C ALA A 94 6.37 9.80 -7.97
N VAL A 95 7.29 10.00 -7.03
CA VAL A 95 8.66 9.47 -7.12
C VAL A 95 8.63 7.93 -7.15
N TYR A 96 7.83 7.30 -6.29
CA TYR A 96 7.60 5.85 -6.29
C TYR A 96 7.07 5.36 -7.65
N SER A 97 6.04 6.00 -8.16
CA SER A 97 5.40 5.66 -9.44
C SER A 97 6.36 5.78 -10.63
N LEU A 98 7.25 6.78 -10.64
CA LEU A 98 8.34 6.86 -11.63
C LEU A 98 9.32 5.68 -11.50
N GLY A 99 9.63 5.25 -10.29
CA GLY A 99 10.43 4.05 -10.06
C GLY A 99 9.81 2.81 -10.70
N LEU A 100 8.49 2.60 -10.52
CA LEU A 100 7.76 1.53 -11.18
C LEU A 100 7.80 1.64 -12.71
N ALA A 101 7.64 2.86 -13.26
CA ALA A 101 7.71 3.10 -14.70
C ALA A 101 9.08 2.70 -15.27
N TYR A 102 10.17 3.02 -14.59
CA TYR A 102 11.51 2.56 -14.98
C TYR A 102 11.73 1.06 -14.79
N LEU A 103 11.18 0.45 -13.75
CA LEU A 103 11.34 -1.00 -13.56
C LEU A 103 10.70 -1.79 -14.69
N TYR A 104 9.48 -1.41 -15.08
CA TYR A 104 8.67 -2.14 -16.06
C TYR A 104 8.80 -1.60 -17.49
N GLY A 105 9.43 -0.46 -17.71
CA GLY A 105 9.52 0.19 -19.02
C GLY A 105 8.16 0.71 -19.49
N ARG A 106 7.42 1.39 -18.60
CA ARG A 106 6.13 2.05 -18.88
C ARG A 106 6.32 3.52 -19.21
N ASP A 107 5.25 4.17 -19.63
CA ASP A 107 5.23 5.61 -19.93
C ASP A 107 6.32 6.01 -20.97
N GLY A 108 6.55 5.18 -21.98
CA GLY A 108 7.56 5.40 -23.02
C GLY A 108 9.02 5.22 -22.58
N LEU A 109 9.26 4.75 -21.34
CA LEU A 109 10.61 4.65 -20.77
C LEU A 109 11.30 3.32 -21.09
N ARG A 110 12.62 3.37 -21.29
CA ARG A 110 13.45 2.17 -21.30
C ARG A 110 13.62 1.61 -19.90
N ARG A 111 13.47 0.29 -19.75
CA ARG A 111 13.65 -0.40 -18.45
C ARG A 111 15.02 -0.10 -17.84
N SER A 112 15.02 0.31 -16.57
CA SER A 112 16.23 0.57 -15.79
C SER A 112 16.01 0.30 -14.31
N ARG A 113 16.39 -0.89 -13.85
CA ARG A 113 16.34 -1.22 -12.43
C ARG A 113 17.20 -0.26 -11.58
N LYS A 114 18.35 0.18 -12.10
CA LYS A 114 19.25 1.12 -11.39
C LYS A 114 18.54 2.45 -11.10
N LEU A 115 17.81 3.00 -12.07
CA LEU A 115 17.03 4.23 -11.87
C LEU A 115 15.82 3.99 -10.97
N ALA A 116 15.13 2.86 -11.10
CA ALA A 116 14.03 2.49 -10.22
C ALA A 116 14.48 2.45 -8.75
N MET A 117 15.58 1.74 -8.44
CA MET A 117 16.13 1.67 -7.09
C MET A 117 16.51 3.07 -6.54
N LYS A 118 17.16 3.93 -7.34
CA LYS A 118 17.49 5.29 -6.92
C LYS A 118 16.25 6.11 -6.58
N LEU A 119 15.20 6.00 -7.39
CA LEU A 119 13.94 6.71 -7.16
C LEU A 119 13.23 6.16 -5.92
N TRP A 120 13.21 4.87 -5.70
CA TRP A 120 12.58 4.26 -4.53
C TRP A 120 13.29 4.61 -3.23
N HIS A 121 14.64 4.68 -3.20
CA HIS A 121 15.34 5.21 -2.03
C HIS A 121 14.87 6.63 -1.71
N ARG A 122 14.88 7.53 -2.71
CA ARG A 122 14.36 8.89 -2.51
C ARG A 122 12.90 8.91 -2.06
N SER A 123 12.06 8.07 -2.64
CA SER A 123 10.64 7.98 -2.29
C SER A 123 10.43 7.50 -0.85
N GLY A 124 11.18 6.46 -0.42
CA GLY A 124 11.17 5.96 0.95
C GLY A 124 11.62 7.02 1.96
N ASP A 125 12.70 7.75 1.63
CA ASP A 125 13.19 8.86 2.46
C ASP A 125 12.16 10.02 2.56
N LEU A 126 11.27 10.15 1.58
CA LEU A 126 10.12 11.07 1.61
C LEU A 126 8.88 10.46 2.31
N GLY A 127 8.98 9.28 2.91
CA GLY A 127 7.92 8.63 3.68
C GLY A 127 7.01 7.68 2.89
N CYS A 128 7.33 7.29 1.66
CA CYS A 128 6.56 6.30 0.92
C CYS A 128 6.95 4.87 1.32
N ALA A 129 6.13 4.22 2.12
CA ALA A 129 6.35 2.86 2.59
C ALA A 129 6.40 1.82 1.45
N ASP A 130 5.58 2.01 0.39
CA ASP A 130 5.59 1.15 -0.80
C ASP A 130 6.98 1.08 -1.44
N ALA A 131 7.72 2.19 -1.45
CA ALA A 131 9.05 2.24 -2.03
C ALA A 131 10.05 1.36 -1.28
N TYR A 132 10.01 1.37 0.05
CA TYR A 132 10.88 0.50 0.85
C TYR A 132 10.49 -0.99 0.70
N LEU A 133 9.20 -1.30 0.60
CA LEU A 133 8.77 -2.67 0.34
C LEU A 133 9.29 -3.17 -1.01
N GLU A 134 9.19 -2.36 -2.07
CA GLU A 134 9.74 -2.71 -3.38
C GLU A 134 11.26 -2.93 -3.35
N ILE A 135 12.00 -2.08 -2.64
CA ILE A 135 13.44 -2.28 -2.43
C ILE A 135 13.69 -3.63 -1.74
N GLY A 136 12.93 -3.93 -0.68
CA GLY A 136 13.00 -5.20 0.03
C GLY A 136 12.79 -6.40 -0.89
N PHE A 137 11.75 -6.37 -1.74
CA PHE A 137 11.49 -7.42 -2.73
C PHE A 137 12.59 -7.55 -3.77
N GLN A 138 13.17 -6.42 -4.21
CA GLN A 138 14.29 -6.46 -5.15
C GLN A 138 15.51 -7.16 -4.56
N TYR A 139 15.83 -6.95 -3.28
CA TYR A 139 16.93 -7.64 -2.61
C TYR A 139 16.60 -9.11 -2.31
N GLY A 140 15.36 -9.44 -1.96
CA GLY A 140 14.90 -10.81 -1.72
C GLY A 140 14.72 -11.66 -2.98
N SER A 141 14.70 -11.03 -4.17
CA SER A 141 14.48 -11.72 -5.43
C SER A 141 15.51 -12.80 -5.70
N PHE A 142 15.12 -13.83 -6.48
CA PHE A 142 15.98 -14.96 -6.85
C PHE A 142 17.37 -14.54 -7.37
N ARG A 143 17.45 -13.39 -8.05
CA ARG A 143 18.69 -12.88 -8.66
C ARG A 143 19.70 -12.36 -7.63
N TYR A 144 19.25 -11.76 -6.51
CA TYR A 144 20.12 -11.09 -5.55
C TYR A 144 20.26 -11.85 -4.23
N ARG A 145 19.19 -12.49 -3.76
CA ARG A 145 19.12 -13.32 -2.54
C ARG A 145 19.80 -12.72 -1.30
N ASP A 146 19.82 -11.39 -1.20
CA ASP A 146 20.32 -10.68 -0.02
C ASP A 146 19.19 -10.56 1.01
N LYS A 147 19.02 -11.63 1.80
CA LYS A 147 17.97 -11.70 2.82
C LYS A 147 18.11 -10.61 3.88
N VAL A 148 19.33 -10.22 4.23
CA VAL A 148 19.59 -9.21 5.27
C VAL A 148 19.07 -7.86 4.82
N LYS A 149 19.46 -7.41 3.62
CA LYS A 149 18.95 -6.16 3.06
C LYS A 149 17.45 -6.21 2.78
N SER A 150 16.94 -7.35 2.29
CA SER A 150 15.51 -7.53 2.07
C SER A 150 14.74 -7.25 3.35
N LEU A 151 15.07 -7.94 4.45
CA LEU A 151 14.40 -7.76 5.74
C LEU A 151 14.57 -6.35 6.30
N HIS A 152 15.75 -5.74 6.16
CA HIS A 152 15.99 -4.36 6.59
C HIS A 152 15.01 -3.38 5.92
N TYR A 153 14.81 -3.47 4.61
CA TYR A 153 13.88 -2.56 3.91
C TYR A 153 12.41 -2.92 4.13
N ILE A 154 12.08 -4.20 4.31
CA ILE A 154 10.73 -4.62 4.73
C ILE A 154 10.43 -4.06 6.12
N ALA A 155 11.38 -4.09 7.07
CA ALA A 155 11.22 -3.50 8.40
C ALA A 155 10.97 -1.98 8.31
N LYS A 156 11.75 -1.24 7.51
CA LYS A 156 11.50 0.19 7.26
C LYS A 156 10.11 0.48 6.68
N ALA A 157 9.64 -0.35 5.77
CA ALA A 157 8.27 -0.23 5.24
C ALA A 157 7.23 -0.47 6.34
N ALA A 158 7.44 -1.46 7.20
CA ALA A 158 6.56 -1.77 8.32
C ALA A 158 6.52 -0.65 9.38
N GLU A 159 7.65 0.01 9.66
CA GLU A 159 7.74 1.20 10.54
C GLU A 159 6.90 2.37 9.99
N LEU A 160 6.85 2.53 8.68
CA LEU A 160 5.98 3.50 8.00
C LEU A 160 4.51 3.02 7.85
N GLY A 161 4.13 1.96 8.55
CA GLY A 161 2.74 1.47 8.60
C GLY A 161 2.31 0.59 7.43
N HIS A 162 3.25 0.02 6.64
CA HIS A 162 2.87 -0.84 5.53
C HIS A 162 2.36 -2.21 6.03
N GLU A 163 1.09 -2.48 5.82
CA GLU A 163 0.39 -3.67 6.27
C GLU A 163 0.98 -4.97 5.71
N GLU A 164 1.28 -4.99 4.40
CA GLU A 164 1.90 -6.15 3.77
C GLU A 164 3.34 -6.39 4.26
N ALA A 165 4.10 -5.32 4.55
CA ALA A 165 5.43 -5.45 5.13
C ALA A 165 5.35 -6.05 6.54
N ARG A 166 4.36 -5.65 7.36
CA ARG A 166 4.08 -6.26 8.68
C ARG A 166 3.75 -7.75 8.55
N TYR A 167 2.93 -8.13 7.57
CA TYR A 167 2.64 -9.53 7.29
C TYR A 167 3.91 -10.33 6.97
N PHE A 168 4.79 -9.80 6.11
CA PHE A 168 6.06 -10.48 5.79
C PHE A 168 6.99 -10.63 7.00
N LEU A 169 7.05 -9.64 7.88
CA LEU A 169 7.80 -9.77 9.15
C LEU A 169 7.18 -10.84 10.03
N GLY A 170 5.86 -10.84 10.22
CA GLY A 170 5.17 -11.88 10.98
C GLY A 170 5.43 -13.28 10.43
N LYS A 171 5.36 -13.44 9.12
CA LYS A 171 5.72 -14.71 8.45
C LYS A 171 7.18 -15.11 8.67
N TRP A 172 8.09 -14.14 8.64
CA TRP A 172 9.50 -14.38 8.93
C TRP A 172 9.73 -14.84 10.38
N GLU A 173 9.12 -14.16 11.35
CA GLU A 173 9.21 -14.54 12.77
C GLU A 173 8.62 -15.93 13.03
N MET A 174 7.50 -16.26 12.40
CA MET A 174 6.91 -17.60 12.47
C MET A 174 7.88 -18.68 11.95
N MET A 175 8.54 -18.43 10.81
CA MET A 175 9.52 -19.39 10.25
C MET A 175 10.77 -19.58 11.12
N ASN A 176 11.07 -18.61 12.00
CA ASN A 176 12.16 -18.68 12.97
C ASN A 176 11.73 -19.24 14.34
N GLY A 177 10.46 -19.62 14.50
CA GLY A 177 9.90 -20.14 15.75
C GLY A 177 9.52 -19.09 16.79
N ASN A 178 9.54 -17.82 16.42
CA ASN A 178 9.18 -16.68 17.29
C ASN A 178 7.67 -16.37 17.18
N THR A 179 6.85 -17.29 17.66
CA THR A 179 5.38 -17.25 17.45
C THR A 179 4.73 -16.02 18.07
N ASP A 180 5.14 -15.61 19.27
CA ASP A 180 4.57 -14.44 19.96
C ASP A 180 4.82 -13.15 19.15
N GLU A 181 6.03 -12.94 18.63
CA GLU A 181 6.35 -11.81 17.78
C GLU A 181 5.63 -11.89 16.43
N ALA A 182 5.50 -13.09 15.87
CA ALA A 182 4.73 -13.30 14.65
C ALA A 182 3.27 -12.84 14.83
N ILE A 183 2.60 -13.26 15.91
CA ILE A 183 1.20 -12.89 16.21
C ILE A 183 1.06 -11.37 16.38
N LYS A 184 2.01 -10.69 17.05
CA LYS A 184 2.00 -9.22 17.18
C LYS A 184 2.05 -8.53 15.81
N HIS A 185 3.00 -8.92 14.95
CA HIS A 185 3.11 -8.37 13.60
C HIS A 185 1.85 -8.64 12.75
N LEU A 186 1.32 -9.86 12.81
CA LEU A 186 0.12 -10.25 12.06
C LEU A 186 -1.14 -9.50 12.54
N THR A 187 -1.25 -9.25 13.86
CA THR A 187 -2.36 -8.45 14.42
C THR A 187 -2.31 -7.02 13.92
N ILE A 188 -1.13 -6.37 13.92
CA ILE A 188 -0.96 -5.02 13.37
C ILE A 188 -1.26 -5.00 11.86
N ALA A 189 -0.83 -6.02 11.12
CA ALA A 189 -1.11 -6.14 9.69
C ALA A 189 -2.62 -6.22 9.42
N ALA A 190 -3.35 -7.06 10.17
CA ALA A 190 -4.80 -7.21 10.06
C ALA A 190 -5.56 -5.92 10.40
N THR A 191 -5.16 -5.22 11.47
CA THR A 191 -5.74 -3.91 11.86
C THR A 191 -5.59 -2.85 10.76
N ASN A 192 -4.59 -3.01 9.90
CA ASN A 192 -4.36 -2.14 8.75
C ASN A 192 -4.83 -2.75 7.42
N GLY A 193 -5.59 -3.85 7.47
CA GLY A 193 -6.30 -4.38 6.32
C GLY A 193 -5.56 -5.46 5.50
N GLU A 194 -4.60 -6.17 6.11
CA GLU A 194 -3.94 -7.30 5.44
C GLU A 194 -4.67 -8.63 5.74
N PRO A 195 -5.49 -9.14 4.80
CA PRO A 195 -6.36 -10.30 5.06
C PRO A 195 -5.59 -11.61 5.23
N ARG A 196 -4.41 -11.77 4.62
CA ARG A 196 -3.59 -13.00 4.74
C ARG A 196 -3.14 -13.25 6.18
N SER A 197 -3.11 -12.19 7.01
CA SER A 197 -2.81 -12.31 8.44
C SER A 197 -3.84 -13.15 9.18
N LEU A 198 -5.12 -13.08 8.79
CA LEU A 198 -6.21 -13.89 9.36
C LEU A 198 -5.95 -15.37 9.16
N THR A 199 -5.66 -15.76 7.91
CA THR A 199 -5.39 -17.16 7.56
C THR A 199 -4.19 -17.71 8.35
N LEU A 200 -3.13 -16.91 8.44
CA LEU A 200 -1.90 -17.35 9.09
C LEU A 200 -2.07 -17.52 10.62
N VAL A 201 -2.80 -16.62 11.29
CA VAL A 201 -3.08 -16.76 12.73
C VAL A 201 -4.12 -17.88 12.97
N GLN A 202 -5.05 -18.10 12.04
CA GLN A 202 -5.95 -19.25 12.10
C GLN A 202 -5.18 -20.58 12.05
N GLU A 203 -4.19 -20.71 11.19
CA GLU A 203 -3.29 -21.87 11.14
C GLU A 203 -2.54 -22.04 12.46
N LEU A 204 -1.95 -20.97 13.00
CA LEU A 204 -1.28 -21.02 14.31
C LEU A 204 -2.22 -21.48 15.42
N TYR A 205 -3.47 -21.01 15.43
CA TYR A 205 -4.49 -21.45 16.40
C TYR A 205 -4.83 -22.93 16.25
N GLN A 206 -4.99 -23.44 15.02
CA GLN A 206 -5.25 -24.86 14.76
C GLN A 206 -4.13 -25.79 15.25
N TYR A 207 -2.88 -25.31 15.19
CA TYR A 207 -1.71 -26.03 15.71
C TYR A 207 -1.46 -25.82 17.21
N GLY A 208 -2.33 -25.09 17.92
CA GLY A 208 -2.17 -24.79 19.35
C GLY A 208 -1.04 -23.82 19.67
N LEU A 209 -0.56 -23.08 18.67
CA LEU A 209 0.51 -22.07 18.78
C LEU A 209 -0.02 -20.65 18.97
N ALA A 210 -1.32 -20.44 18.82
CA ALA A 210 -2.01 -19.19 19.16
C ALA A 210 -3.21 -19.52 20.05
N THR A 211 -3.55 -18.60 20.95
CA THR A 211 -4.71 -18.72 21.82
C THR A 211 -6.00 -18.32 21.10
N LYS A 212 -7.15 -18.76 21.62
CA LYS A 212 -8.45 -18.33 21.14
C LYS A 212 -8.63 -16.81 21.23
N ASP A 213 -8.11 -16.20 22.30
CA ASP A 213 -8.23 -14.76 22.53
C ASP A 213 -7.42 -13.96 21.51
N GLU A 214 -6.22 -14.37 21.15
CA GLU A 214 -5.40 -13.75 20.11
C GLU A 214 -6.08 -13.84 18.75
N TYR A 215 -6.60 -15.00 18.38
CA TYR A 215 -7.33 -15.19 17.13
C TYR A 215 -8.60 -14.33 17.09
N THR A 216 -9.38 -14.30 18.18
CA THR A 216 -10.61 -13.49 18.26
C THR A 216 -10.30 -12.00 18.21
N LYS A 217 -9.25 -11.54 18.87
CA LYS A 217 -8.78 -10.15 18.83
C LYS A 217 -8.42 -9.73 17.40
N LEU A 218 -7.68 -10.56 16.70
CA LEU A 218 -7.27 -10.31 15.31
C LEU A 218 -8.48 -10.22 14.36
N LEU A 219 -9.44 -11.15 14.48
CA LEU A 219 -10.68 -11.11 13.69
C LEU A 219 -11.45 -9.81 13.92
N ARG A 220 -11.60 -9.39 15.17
CA ARG A 220 -12.29 -8.16 15.53
C ARG A 220 -11.60 -6.93 14.94
N SER A 221 -10.28 -6.83 15.08
CA SER A 221 -9.50 -5.72 14.53
C SER A 221 -9.64 -5.60 13.01
N TYR A 222 -9.63 -6.73 12.30
CA TYR A 222 -9.85 -6.72 10.85
C TYR A 222 -11.28 -6.30 10.49
N GLN A 223 -12.28 -6.73 11.24
CA GLN A 223 -13.68 -6.39 11.02
C GLN A 223 -13.95 -4.89 11.26
N GLU A 224 -13.31 -4.32 12.26
CA GLU A 224 -13.31 -2.87 12.52
C GLU A 224 -12.73 -2.12 11.32
N TYR A 225 -11.56 -2.53 10.82
CA TYR A 225 -10.97 -1.95 9.61
C TYR A 225 -11.92 -2.02 8.40
N VAL A 226 -12.51 -3.19 8.12
CA VAL A 226 -13.46 -3.34 6.99
C VAL A 226 -14.65 -2.39 7.14
N THR A 227 -15.16 -2.23 8.36
CA THR A 227 -16.25 -1.31 8.65
C THR A 227 -15.88 0.15 8.38
N GLU A 228 -14.67 0.56 8.77
CA GLU A 228 -14.17 1.93 8.58
C GLU A 228 -13.96 2.31 7.11
N ILE A 229 -13.56 1.35 6.27
CA ILE A 229 -13.31 1.62 4.84
C ILE A 229 -14.55 1.44 3.97
N LYS A 230 -15.63 0.86 4.50
CA LYS A 230 -16.84 0.52 3.71
C LYS A 230 -17.64 1.76 3.34
N SER A 231 -18.09 1.81 2.07
CA SER A 231 -19.10 2.78 1.60
C SER A 231 -19.80 2.26 0.36
N ALA A 232 -21.07 2.69 0.17
CA ALA A 232 -21.88 2.29 -1.00
C ALA A 232 -21.18 2.58 -2.33
N GLN A 233 -20.49 3.74 -2.45
CA GLN A 233 -19.74 4.09 -3.65
C GLN A 233 -18.57 3.17 -3.93
N ARG A 234 -17.91 2.67 -2.87
CA ARG A 234 -16.79 1.71 -3.03
C ARG A 234 -17.29 0.33 -3.39
N ASP A 235 -18.41 -0.09 -2.80
CA ASP A 235 -19.05 -1.36 -3.12
C ASP A 235 -19.51 -1.37 -4.59
N GLU A 236 -20.11 -0.28 -5.08
CA GLU A 236 -20.48 -0.11 -6.49
C GLU A 236 -19.25 -0.14 -7.41
N ALA A 237 -18.18 0.57 -7.08
CA ALA A 237 -16.94 0.57 -7.83
C ALA A 237 -16.31 -0.82 -7.89
N ALA A 238 -16.34 -1.59 -6.80
CA ALA A 238 -15.82 -2.95 -6.75
C ALA A 238 -16.59 -3.89 -7.68
N VAL A 239 -17.91 -3.75 -7.77
CA VAL A 239 -18.74 -4.50 -8.74
C VAL A 239 -18.37 -4.16 -10.17
N ILE A 240 -18.21 -2.87 -10.49
CA ILE A 240 -17.88 -2.42 -11.86
C ILE A 240 -16.48 -2.89 -12.27
N THR A 241 -15.50 -2.86 -11.38
CA THR A 241 -14.11 -3.20 -11.68
C THR A 241 -13.80 -4.68 -11.52
N GLY A 242 -14.66 -5.45 -10.86
CA GLY A 242 -14.39 -6.82 -10.46
C GLY A 242 -13.28 -6.95 -9.41
N CYS A 243 -12.88 -5.86 -8.76
CA CYS A 243 -11.77 -5.80 -7.81
C CYS A 243 -12.27 -5.36 -6.43
N PRO A 244 -12.38 -6.25 -5.44
CA PRO A 244 -12.69 -5.86 -4.07
C PRO A 244 -11.59 -4.97 -3.51
N TYR A 245 -11.95 -4.01 -2.66
CA TYR A 245 -11.01 -3.05 -2.06
C TYR A 245 -10.61 -3.42 -0.62
N TYR A 246 -11.10 -4.56 -0.12
CA TYR A 246 -10.82 -5.14 1.20
C TYR A 246 -10.45 -6.61 1.11
#